data_b1b3f5cd95697fd61176eb7dc6e70f4f
#
_entry.id   b1b3f5cd95697fd61176eb7dc6e70f4f
#
_cell.length_a   1.000
_cell.length_b   1.000
_cell.length_c   1.000
_cell.angle_alpha   90.00
_cell.angle_beta   90.00
_cell.angle_gamma   90.00
#
_symmetry.space_group_name_H-M   'P 1'
#
loop_
_entity.id
_entity.type
_entity.pdbx_description
1 polymer ?
#
loop_
_entity_poly.entity_id
_entity_poly.type
_entity_poly.pdbx_seq_one_letter_code
_entity_poly.pdbx_strand_id
1 'polypeptide(L)' 'MSAIPKELFGLKVEVVRSKRKTSALYIIGDELQIRVPNRVRDRKIVEILETKKRW' A
#
# COMPACT_ATOMS: atom_id res chain seq x y z
N MET A 1 8.19 -13.15 -6.22
CA MET A 1 8.79 -12.28 -5.23
C MET A 1 7.98 -11.01 -5.05
N SER A 2 7.88 -10.57 -3.82
CA SER A 2 7.19 -9.33 -3.52
C SER A 2 8.04 -8.14 -3.99
N ALA A 3 7.40 -7.21 -4.68
CA ALA A 3 8.05 -6.01 -5.16
C ALA A 3 7.50 -4.76 -4.48
N ILE A 4 6.93 -4.93 -3.29
CA ILE A 4 6.38 -3.82 -2.54
C ILE A 4 7.53 -2.92 -2.07
N PRO A 5 7.55 -1.64 -2.44
CA PRO A 5 8.61 -0.75 -2.00
C PRO A 5 8.49 -0.48 -0.50
N LYS A 6 9.61 -0.31 0.16
CA LYS A 6 9.64 0.04 1.58
C LYS A 6 9.44 1.52 1.81
N GLU A 7 9.67 2.32 0.77
CA GLU A 7 9.51 3.76 0.83
C GLU A 7 8.87 4.26 -0.46
N LEU A 8 8.04 5.27 -0.33
CA LEU A 8 7.39 5.90 -1.47
C LEU A 8 7.14 7.36 -1.10
N PHE A 9 7.51 8.28 -1.98
CA PHE A 9 7.38 9.73 -1.73
C PHE A 9 8.11 10.17 -0.45
N GLY A 10 9.21 9.49 -0.10
CA GLY A 10 9.92 9.80 1.13
C GLY A 10 9.22 9.31 2.39
N LEU A 11 8.15 8.53 2.24
CA LEU A 11 7.39 7.99 3.34
C LEU A 11 7.67 6.49 3.49
N LYS A 12 7.61 6.00 4.72
CA LYS A 12 7.70 4.56 4.96
C LYS A 12 6.40 3.91 4.54
N VAL A 13 6.49 2.80 3.82
CA VAL A 13 5.31 2.08 3.36
C VAL A 13 5.02 0.93 4.32
N GLU A 14 3.80 0.92 4.85
CA GLU A 14 3.33 -0.16 5.71
C GLU A 14 2.09 -0.79 5.10
N VAL A 15 2.08 -2.11 5.02
CA VAL A 15 0.94 -2.85 4.47
C VAL A 15 0.18 -3.50 5.62
N VAL A 16 -1.10 -3.17 5.73
CA VAL A 16 -1.99 -3.75 6.73
C VAL A 16 -3.04 -4.59 6.02
N ARG A 17 -3.11 -5.86 6.38
CA ARG A 17 -4.10 -6.77 5.82
C ARG A 17 -5.17 -7.05 6.87
N SER A 18 -6.42 -7.04 6.46
CA SER A 18 -7.52 -7.30 7.38
C SER A 18 -8.75 -7.80 6.64
N LYS A 19 -9.77 -8.16 7.39
CA LYS A 19 -11.03 -8.61 6.82
C LYS A 19 -11.84 -7.39 6.36
N ARG A 20 -11.56 -6.93 5.17
CA ARG A 20 -12.28 -5.80 4.60
C ARG A 20 -12.51 -6.05 3.12
N LYS A 21 -13.41 -5.31 2.53
CA LYS A 21 -13.78 -5.50 1.12
C LYS A 21 -13.05 -4.55 0.18
N THR A 22 -12.53 -3.47 0.71
CA THR A 22 -11.91 -2.43 -0.12
C THR A 22 -10.52 -2.09 0.37
N SER A 23 -9.74 -1.48 -0.51
CA SER A 23 -8.41 -1.00 -0.19
C SER A 23 -8.47 0.48 0.15
N ALA A 24 -7.56 0.94 0.99
CA ALA A 24 -7.48 2.35 1.36
C ALA A 24 -6.02 2.74 1.59
N LEU A 25 -5.74 4.01 1.37
CA LEU A 25 -4.42 4.58 1.61
C LEU A 25 -4.54 5.71 2.61
N TYR A 26 -3.63 5.72 3.58
CA TYR A 26 -3.57 6.76 4.59
C TYR A 26 -2.14 7.27 4.71
N ILE A 27 -2.01 8.56 4.92
CA ILE A 27 -0.73 9.16 5.23
C ILE A 27 -0.80 9.64 6.67
N ILE A 28 0.05 9.06 7.51
CA ILE A 28 0.08 9.35 8.94
C ILE A 28 1.50 9.77 9.29
N GLY A 29 1.68 11.07 9.55
CA GLY A 29 3.01 11.59 9.81
C GLY A 29 3.91 11.39 8.60
N ASP A 30 4.98 10.60 8.78
CA ASP A 30 5.92 10.27 7.70
C ASP A 30 5.74 8.83 7.21
N GLU A 31 4.57 8.25 7.43
CA GLU A 31 4.26 6.88 7.03
C GLU A 31 3.12 6.86 6.02
N LEU A 32 3.28 5.99 5.02
CA LEU A 32 2.21 5.68 4.08
C LEU A 32 1.67 4.31 4.44
N GLN A 33 0.44 4.28 4.95
CA GLN A 33 -0.19 3.04 5.34
C GLN A 33 -1.20 2.61 4.27
N ILE A 34 -1.02 1.41 3.74
CA ILE A 34 -1.96 0.84 2.79
C ILE A 34 -2.71 -0.29 3.48
N ARG A 35 -4.03 -0.20 3.51
CA ARG A 35 -4.89 -1.20 4.11
C ARG A 35 -5.61 -1.95 3.01
N VAL A 36 -5.49 -3.26 3.02
CA VAL A 36 -6.04 -4.10 1.96
C VAL A 36 -6.74 -5.31 2.55
N PRO A 37 -7.65 -5.93 1.77
CA PRO A 37 -8.23 -7.21 2.17
C PRO A 37 -7.16 -8.29 2.23
N ASN A 38 -7.38 -9.30 3.08
CA ASN A 38 -6.45 -10.42 3.20
C ASN A 38 -6.19 -11.15 1.88
N ARG A 39 -7.14 -11.09 0.96
CA ARG A 39 -7.03 -11.76 -0.34
C ARG A 39 -6.14 -11.05 -1.35
N VAL A 40 -5.84 -9.79 -1.11
CA VAL A 40 -5.08 -8.99 -2.06
C VAL A 40 -3.64 -9.47 -2.09
N ARG A 41 -3.13 -9.72 -3.29
CA ARG A 41 -1.76 -10.16 -3.48
C ARG A 41 -0.82 -8.96 -3.54
N ASP A 42 0.45 -9.21 -3.29
CA ASP A 42 1.47 -8.16 -3.33
C ASP A 42 1.49 -7.42 -4.65
N ARG A 43 1.28 -8.14 -5.76
CA ARG A 43 1.21 -7.52 -7.09
C ARG A 43 0.15 -6.43 -7.13
N LYS A 44 -1.01 -6.68 -6.54
CA LYS A 44 -2.10 -5.70 -6.54
C LYS A 44 -1.73 -4.49 -5.70
N ILE A 45 -1.05 -4.72 -4.59
CA ILE A 45 -0.58 -3.63 -3.72
C ILE A 45 0.39 -2.74 -4.50
N VAL A 46 1.31 -3.33 -5.23
CA VAL A 46 2.26 -2.59 -6.06
C VAL A 46 1.53 -1.77 -7.12
N GLU A 47 0.50 -2.33 -7.75
CA GLU A 47 -0.30 -1.61 -8.72
C GLU A 47 -0.95 -0.36 -8.11
N ILE A 48 -1.51 -0.51 -6.93
CA ILE A 48 -2.16 0.60 -6.23
C ILE A 48 -1.13 1.70 -5.95
N LEU A 49 0.04 1.32 -5.46
CA LEU A 49 1.11 2.27 -5.16
C LEU A 49 1.64 2.95 -6.42
N GLU A 50 1.77 2.21 -7.50
CA GLU A 50 2.22 2.77 -8.78
C GLU A 50 1.22 3.79 -9.32
N THR A 51 -0.07 3.51 -9.16
CA THR A 51 -1.11 4.43 -9.58
C THR A 51 -1.01 5.74 -8.80
N LYS A 52 -0.77 5.67 -7.51
CA LYS A 52 -0.61 6.86 -6.68
C LYS A 52 0.67 7.63 -7.02
N LYS A 53 1.70 6.92 -7.38
CA LYS A 53 2.98 7.53 -7.75
C LYS A 53 2.86 8.43 -8.97
N ARG A 54 1.92 8.15 -9.84
CA ARG A 54 1.70 8.94 -11.05
C ARG A 54 1.00 10.26 -10.80
N TRP A 55 0.43 10.41 -9.63
CA TRP A 55 -0.25 11.64 -9.26
C TRP A 55 0.76 12.65 -8.72
#